data_5325e8a18fb86b1fc17aa463f0bd4fe8
#
_entry.id   5325e8a18fb86b1fc17aa463f0bd4fe8
#
_cell.length_a   1.000
_cell.length_b   1.000
_cell.length_c   1.000
_cell.angle_alpha   90.00
_cell.angle_beta   90.00
_cell.angle_gamma   90.00
#
_symmetry.space_group_name_H-M   'P 1'
#
loop_
_entity.id
_entity.type
_entity.pdbx_description
1 polymer ?
#
loop_
_entity_poly.entity_id
_entity_poly.type
_entity_poly.pdbx_seq_one_letter_code
_entity_poly.pdbx_strand_id
1 'polypeptide(L)' 'MKLEFRPNDRNNFYDVLLVDFESGEVVILVAGGRENVKLTDGELRVKGEQGSLF' A
#
# COMPACT_ATOMS: atom_id res chain seq x y z
N MET A 1 -9.67 10.74 3.02
CA MET A 1 -8.22 10.48 2.98
C MET A 1 -7.96 9.23 2.17
N LYS A 2 -7.04 9.30 1.23
CA LYS A 2 -6.66 8.13 0.43
C LYS A 2 -5.26 7.69 0.81
N LEU A 3 -5.06 6.38 0.86
CA LEU A 3 -3.77 5.79 1.15
C LEU A 3 -3.18 5.18 -0.12
N GLU A 4 -1.85 5.15 -0.16
CA GLU A 4 -1.14 4.45 -1.22
C GLU A 4 0.01 3.66 -0.61
N PHE A 5 0.44 2.62 -1.30
CA PHE A 5 1.44 1.69 -0.80
C PHE A 5 2.40 1.31 -1.90
N ARG A 6 3.69 1.29 -1.58
CA ARG A 6 4.73 0.88 -2.51
C ARG A 6 5.40 -0.37 -1.96
N PRO A 7 5.21 -1.53 -2.60
CA PRO A 7 5.96 -2.73 -2.24
C PRO A 7 7.47 -2.52 -2.41
N ASN A 8 8.27 -3.16 -1.58
CA ASN A 8 9.72 -2.98 -1.59
C ASN A 8 10.36 -3.38 -2.92
N ASP A 9 9.75 -4.31 -3.64
CA ASP A 9 10.27 -4.80 -4.92
C ASP A 9 9.79 -3.97 -6.12
N ARG A 10 9.10 -2.83 -5.85
CA ARG A 10 8.56 -1.98 -6.90
C ARG A 10 8.91 -0.53 -6.63
N ASN A 11 8.87 0.28 -7.70
CA ASN A 11 9.22 1.69 -7.61
C ASN A 11 8.00 2.60 -7.54
N ASN A 12 6.82 2.08 -7.77
CA ASN A 12 5.60 2.86 -7.83
C ASN A 12 4.72 2.65 -6.61
N PHE A 13 3.99 3.70 -6.22
CA PHE A 13 2.93 3.59 -5.23
C PHE A 13 1.64 3.21 -5.92
N TYR A 14 0.85 2.39 -5.25
CA TYR A 14 -0.44 1.90 -5.74
C TYR A 14 -1.54 2.34 -4.79
N ASP A 15 -2.73 2.59 -5.33
CA ASP A 15 -3.87 2.94 -4.49
C ASP A 15 -4.22 1.77 -3.58
N VAL A 16 -4.51 2.08 -2.32
CA VAL A 16 -4.86 1.08 -1.31
C VAL A 16 -6.37 0.92 -1.27
N LEU A 17 -6.82 -0.31 -1.37
CA LEU A 17 -8.24 -0.65 -1.26
C LEU A 17 -8.62 -1.02 0.16
N LEU A 18 -7.69 -1.66 0.89
CA LEU A 18 -7.95 -2.13 2.24
C LEU A 18 -6.62 -2.28 2.98
N VAL A 19 -6.60 -1.89 4.25
CA VAL A 19 -5.49 -2.18 5.15
C VAL A 19 -6.05 -2.92 6.35
N ASP A 20 -5.49 -4.10 6.64
CA ASP A 20 -5.81 -4.86 7.83
C ASP A 20 -4.61 -4.82 8.75
N PHE A 21 -4.65 -3.93 9.74
CA PHE A 21 -3.54 -3.77 10.67
C PHE A 21 -3.39 -4.96 11.60
N GLU A 22 -4.47 -5.71 11.80
CA GLU A 22 -4.44 -6.86 12.68
C GLU A 22 -3.66 -8.02 12.07
N SER A 23 -3.91 -8.31 10.79
CA SER A 23 -3.18 -9.36 10.09
C SER A 23 -1.90 -8.84 9.42
N GLY A 24 -1.78 -7.53 9.26
CA GLY A 24 -0.65 -6.93 8.56
C GLY A 24 -0.74 -7.03 7.06
N GLU A 25 -1.95 -7.09 6.51
CA GLU A 25 -2.14 -7.21 5.07
C GLU A 25 -2.67 -5.92 4.45
N VAL A 26 -2.22 -5.65 3.23
CA VAL A 26 -2.67 -4.50 2.43
C VAL A 26 -3.14 -5.03 1.09
N VAL A 27 -4.31 -4.56 0.66
CA VAL A 27 -4.82 -4.86 -0.68
C VAL A 27 -4.64 -3.61 -1.52
N ILE A 28 -3.90 -3.73 -2.61
CA ILE A 28 -3.62 -2.62 -3.51
C ILE A 28 -4.25 -2.87 -4.87
N LEU A 29 -4.55 -1.77 -5.56
CA LEU A 29 -5.11 -1.81 -6.91
C LEU A 29 -3.96 -1.82 -7.90
N VAL A 30 -3.91 -2.87 -8.72
CA VAL A 30 -2.89 -3.03 -9.76
C VAL A 30 -3.57 -3.20 -11.11
N ALA A 31 -2.78 -3.13 -12.18
CA ALA A 31 -3.31 -3.37 -13.51
C ALA A 31 -3.88 -4.78 -13.58
N GLY A 32 -5.15 -4.88 -13.98
CA GLY A 32 -5.82 -6.16 -14.08
C GLY A 32 -6.51 -6.63 -12.83
N GLY A 33 -6.49 -5.85 -11.72
CA GLY A 33 -7.22 -6.25 -10.53
C GLY A 33 -6.61 -5.76 -9.25
N ARG A 34 -6.54 -6.63 -8.26
CA ARG A 34 -6.03 -6.30 -6.93
C ARG A 34 -4.97 -7.33 -6.50
N GLU A 35 -4.12 -6.90 -5.60
CA GLU A 35 -3.05 -7.75 -5.11
C GLU A 35 -2.94 -7.58 -3.60
N ASN A 36 -2.76 -8.71 -2.89
CA ASN A 36 -2.53 -8.70 -1.45
C ASN A 36 -1.03 -8.68 -1.18
N VAL A 37 -0.59 -7.74 -0.37
CA VAL A 37 0.83 -7.63 0.03
C VAL A 37 0.89 -7.47 1.53
N LYS A 38 2.08 -7.68 2.10
CA LYS A 38 2.25 -7.51 3.54
C LYS A 38 2.65 -6.07 3.85
N LEU A 39 2.08 -5.52 4.91
CA LEU A 39 2.37 -4.16 5.34
C LEU A 39 3.86 -3.96 5.60
N THR A 40 4.53 -4.98 6.13
CA THR A 40 5.96 -4.94 6.42
C THR A 40 6.84 -5.02 5.16
N ASP A 41 6.25 -5.35 4.02
CA ASP A 41 6.99 -5.52 2.77
C ASP A 41 6.90 -4.29 1.88
N GLY A 42 6.63 -3.13 2.45
CA GLY A 42 6.56 -1.92 1.68
C GLY A 42 6.37 -0.69 2.54
N GLU A 43 5.99 0.39 1.89
CA GLU A 43 5.82 1.68 2.52
C GLU A 43 4.39 2.18 2.31
N LEU A 44 3.72 2.49 3.40
CA LEU A 44 2.35 3.02 3.38
C LEU A 44 2.39 4.52 3.67
N ARG A 45 1.65 5.29 2.88
CA ARG A 45 1.56 6.74 3.10
C ARG A 45 0.21 7.28 2.65
N VAL A 46 -0.09 8.49 3.07
CA VAL A 46 -1.26 9.22 2.58
C VAL A 46 -0.94 9.74 1.18
N LYS A 47 -1.84 9.51 0.24
CA LYS A 47 -1.64 9.90 -1.14
C LYS A 47 -1.45 11.41 -1.27
N GLY A 48 -0.40 11.80 -1.97
CA GLY A 48 -0.10 13.21 -2.19
C GLY A 48 0.69 13.87 -1.10
N GLU A 49 0.97 13.19 0.00
CA GLU A 49 1.77 13.72 1.10
C GLU A 49 3.16 13.12 1.10
N GLN A 50 4.10 13.84 1.68
CA GLN A 50 5.44 13.33 1.87
C GLN A 50 5.53 12.64 3.21
N GLY A 51 6.41 11.65 3.29
CA GLY A 51 6.62 10.90 4.49
C GLY A 51 5.80 9.63 4.53
N SER A 52 6.28 8.70 5.32
CA SER A 52 5.70 7.37 5.41
C SER A 52 4.91 7.23 6.70
N LEU A 53 3.79 6.51 6.67
CA LEU A 53 3.05 6.14 7.86
C LEU A 53 3.63 4.87 8.48
N PHE A 54 4.16 4.01 7.65
CA PHE A 54 4.76 2.74 8.09
C PHE A 54 5.92 2.35 7.19
#